data_026b6bb5656f9b82049cb0ff50ee5db1
#
_entry.id   026b6bb5656f9b82049cb0ff50ee5db1
#
_cell.length_a   1.000
_cell.length_b   1.000
_cell.length_c   1.000
_cell.angle_alpha   90.00
_cell.angle_beta   90.00
_cell.angle_gamma   90.00
#
_symmetry.space_group_name_H-M   'P 1'
#
loop_
_entity.id
_entity.type
_entity.pdbx_description
1 polymer ?
#
loop_
_entity_poly.entity_id
_entity_poly.type
_entity_poly.pdbx_seq_one_letter_code
_entity_poly.pdbx_strand_id
1 'polypeptide(L)'
;MRIGELAKLSGLTASRIRFYEAEGLLTAVERGTNGYRDYGEDAVWMLEIIAGAQRAGFSLEQIRHLLPVKAGNWQHDGLVAALERKVVEIEAMQKRLKENKAQLLVAIDSIRNRPTELNCSERTRWVMDRLRKPAAVPIRGKGRRTAAK
;
A
#
# COMPACT_ATOMS: atom_id res chain seq x y z
N MET A 1 -2.42 30.25 -8.59
CA MET A 1 -1.15 30.20 -7.80
C MET A 1 -0.02 29.63 -8.63
N ARG A 2 1.22 29.99 -8.31
CA ARG A 2 2.41 29.45 -9.02
C ARG A 2 2.83 28.10 -8.46
N ILE A 3 3.56 27.30 -9.24
CA ILE A 3 4.00 25.95 -8.86
C ILE A 3 4.78 25.89 -7.55
N GLY A 4 5.55 26.93 -7.19
CA GLY A 4 6.27 26.99 -5.93
C GLY A 4 5.37 27.15 -4.70
N GLU A 5 4.27 27.86 -4.85
CA GLU A 5 3.23 28.00 -3.83
C GLU A 5 2.42 26.72 -3.69
N LEU A 6 2.02 26.14 -4.83
CA LEU A 6 1.34 24.85 -4.88
C LEU A 6 2.18 23.74 -4.23
N ALA A 7 3.50 23.73 -4.47
CA ALA A 7 4.43 22.79 -3.84
C ALA A 7 4.46 22.94 -2.31
N LYS A 8 4.46 24.16 -1.80
CA LYS A 8 4.42 24.43 -0.34
C LYS A 8 3.10 23.97 0.27
N LEU A 9 1.96 24.27 -0.38
CA LEU A 9 0.64 23.91 0.13
C LEU A 9 0.37 22.40 0.09
N SER A 10 0.78 21.72 -0.98
CA SER A 10 0.57 20.28 -1.13
C SER A 10 1.62 19.41 -0.44
N GLY A 11 2.72 19.99 0.05
CA GLY A 11 3.85 19.24 0.60
C GLY A 11 4.63 18.41 -0.44
N LEU A 12 4.43 18.69 -1.73
CA LEU A 12 5.08 17.99 -2.83
C LEU A 12 6.19 18.84 -3.45
N THR A 13 7.15 18.20 -4.13
CA THR A 13 8.16 18.92 -4.90
C THR A 13 7.58 19.44 -6.23
N ALA A 14 8.08 20.56 -6.72
CA ALA A 14 7.70 21.10 -8.02
C ALA A 14 7.93 20.10 -9.16
N SER A 15 8.95 19.24 -9.07
CA SER A 15 9.21 18.16 -10.02
C SER A 15 8.11 17.12 -10.03
N ARG A 16 7.59 16.76 -8.85
CA ARG A 16 6.49 15.80 -8.71
C ARG A 16 5.19 16.36 -9.28
N ILE A 17 4.93 17.64 -9.07
CA ILE A 17 3.77 18.34 -9.63
C ILE A 17 3.84 18.35 -11.16
N ARG A 18 5.00 18.68 -11.74
CA ARG A 18 5.22 18.62 -13.20
C ARG A 18 5.04 17.22 -13.77
N PHE A 19 5.46 16.20 -13.03
CA PHE A 19 5.27 14.82 -13.41
C PHE A 19 3.77 14.47 -13.47
N TYR A 20 2.97 14.83 -12.48
CA TYR A 20 1.52 14.59 -12.50
C TYR A 20 0.81 15.38 -13.62
N GLU A 21 1.29 16.58 -13.93
CA GLU A 21 0.82 17.36 -15.07
C GLU A 21 1.14 16.66 -16.40
N ALA A 22 2.36 16.15 -16.57
CA ALA A 22 2.78 15.39 -17.74
C ALA A 22 1.99 14.09 -17.93
N GLU A 23 1.63 13.43 -16.84
CA GLU A 23 0.78 12.23 -16.82
C GLU A 23 -0.73 12.55 -17.04
N GLY A 24 -1.09 13.83 -17.18
CA GLY A 24 -2.47 14.25 -17.39
C GLY A 24 -3.39 14.13 -16.17
N LEU A 25 -2.79 14.00 -14.98
CA LEU A 25 -3.53 13.91 -13.70
C LEU A 25 -3.85 15.29 -13.12
N LEU A 26 -3.15 16.32 -13.54
CA LEU A 26 -3.30 17.68 -13.10
C LEU A 26 -3.28 18.60 -14.34
N THR A 27 -4.26 19.47 -14.45
CA THR A 27 -4.30 20.50 -15.49
C THR A 27 -3.92 21.85 -14.90
N ALA A 28 -2.96 22.54 -15.53
CA ALA A 28 -2.77 23.97 -15.25
C ALA A 28 -3.96 24.73 -15.81
N VAL A 29 -4.57 25.59 -14.99
CA VAL A 29 -5.82 26.26 -15.35
C VAL A 29 -5.60 27.29 -16.48
N GLU A 30 -4.46 27.98 -16.49
CA GLU A 30 -4.08 28.88 -17.57
C GLU A 30 -2.54 29.04 -17.66
N ARG A 31 -2.06 29.36 -18.86
CA ARG A 31 -0.74 29.97 -18.99
C ARG A 31 -0.95 31.48 -18.93
N GLY A 32 -0.51 32.09 -17.84
CA GLY A 32 -0.52 33.55 -17.73
C GLY A 32 0.20 34.20 -18.92
N THR A 33 -0.09 35.48 -19.18
CA THR A 33 0.55 36.29 -20.26
C THR A 33 2.08 36.28 -20.26
N ASN A 34 2.69 35.86 -19.18
CA ASN A 34 4.15 35.72 -18.96
C ASN A 34 4.66 34.30 -19.19
N GLY A 35 3.85 33.37 -19.73
CA GLY A 35 4.25 31.99 -20.01
C GLY A 35 4.37 31.07 -18.78
N TYR A 36 4.14 31.58 -17.58
CA TYR A 36 4.16 30.78 -16.34
C TYR A 36 2.84 30.03 -16.16
N ARG A 37 2.95 28.77 -15.64
CA ARG A 37 1.82 27.95 -15.26
C ARG A 37 1.12 28.53 -14.05
N ASP A 38 -0.17 28.74 -14.14
CA ASP A 38 -1.02 29.12 -13.03
C ASP A 38 -1.99 27.98 -12.69
N TYR A 39 -2.08 27.67 -11.40
CA TYR A 39 -2.91 26.58 -10.88
C TYR A 39 -4.04 27.13 -10.03
N GLY A 40 -5.24 26.58 -10.17
CA GLY A 40 -6.40 26.91 -9.33
C GLY A 40 -6.25 26.39 -7.90
N GLU A 41 -7.14 26.79 -7.01
CA GLU A 41 -7.18 26.33 -5.62
C GLU A 41 -7.49 24.82 -5.53
N ASP A 42 -8.28 24.31 -6.46
CA ASP A 42 -8.61 22.91 -6.63
C ASP A 42 -7.40 22.01 -6.95
N ALA A 43 -6.30 22.59 -7.42
CA ALA A 43 -5.07 21.84 -7.68
C ALA A 43 -4.45 21.26 -6.39
N VAL A 44 -4.55 21.96 -5.26
CA VAL A 44 -4.06 21.46 -3.96
C VAL A 44 -4.82 20.20 -3.57
N TRP A 45 -6.14 20.29 -3.57
CA TRP A 45 -7.03 19.18 -3.26
C TRP A 45 -6.84 17.98 -4.23
N MET A 46 -6.69 18.25 -5.53
CA MET A 46 -6.43 17.22 -6.51
C MET A 46 -5.12 16.47 -6.24
N LEU A 47 -4.06 17.19 -5.87
CA LEU A 47 -2.76 16.58 -5.50
C LEU A 47 -2.85 15.73 -4.25
N GLU A 48 -3.65 16.14 -3.26
CA GLU A 48 -3.89 15.35 -2.05
C GLU A 48 -4.61 14.03 -2.38
N ILE A 49 -5.61 14.06 -3.27
CA ILE A 49 -6.31 12.86 -3.75
C ILE A 49 -5.33 11.92 -4.47
N ILE A 50 -4.55 12.45 -5.41
CA ILE A 50 -3.58 11.65 -6.17
C ILE A 50 -2.58 10.99 -5.22
N ALA A 51 -2.01 11.75 -4.30
CA ALA A 51 -1.05 11.23 -3.33
C ALA A 51 -1.69 10.20 -2.38
N GLY A 52 -2.93 10.42 -1.95
CA GLY A 52 -3.71 9.48 -1.14
C GLY A 52 -3.97 8.16 -1.87
N ALA A 53 -4.43 8.24 -3.11
CA ALA A 53 -4.68 7.06 -3.94
C ALA A 53 -3.41 6.24 -4.21
N GLN A 54 -2.28 6.90 -4.48
CA GLN A 54 -1.00 6.20 -4.62
C GLN A 54 -0.56 5.49 -3.33
N ARG A 55 -0.76 6.11 -2.16
CA ARG A 55 -0.51 5.44 -0.87
C ARG A 55 -1.41 4.22 -0.66
N ALA A 56 -2.65 4.27 -1.15
CA ALA A 56 -3.57 3.14 -1.14
C ALA A 56 -3.24 2.05 -2.18
N GLY A 57 -2.20 2.25 -3.01
CA GLY A 57 -1.73 1.27 -3.98
C GLY A 57 -2.41 1.35 -5.36
N PHE A 58 -3.06 2.47 -5.68
CA PHE A 58 -3.52 2.72 -7.05
C PHE A 58 -2.35 3.11 -7.95
N SER A 59 -2.31 2.57 -9.16
CA SER A 59 -1.40 3.03 -10.20
C SER A 59 -1.84 4.39 -10.75
N LEU A 60 -0.91 5.14 -11.35
CA LEU A 60 -1.24 6.43 -11.99
C LEU A 60 -2.29 6.28 -13.09
N GLU A 61 -2.24 5.18 -13.84
CA GLU A 61 -3.22 4.85 -14.86
C GLU A 61 -4.62 4.64 -14.26
N GLN A 62 -4.72 3.87 -13.17
CA GLN A 62 -5.97 3.69 -12.43
C GLN A 62 -6.51 5.03 -11.92
N ILE A 63 -5.64 5.86 -11.33
CA ILE A 63 -6.01 7.18 -10.82
C ILE A 63 -6.54 8.06 -11.96
N ARG A 64 -5.87 8.07 -13.12
CA ARG A 64 -6.28 8.84 -14.29
C ARG A 64 -7.68 8.46 -14.79
N HIS A 65 -8.03 7.17 -14.75
CA HIS A 65 -9.37 6.70 -15.12
C HIS A 65 -10.45 7.03 -14.09
N LEU A 66 -10.07 7.20 -12.83
CA LEU A 66 -11.00 7.49 -11.74
C LEU A 66 -11.22 8.99 -11.52
N LEU A 67 -10.23 9.82 -11.87
CA LEU A 67 -10.35 11.26 -11.73
C LEU A 67 -11.20 11.85 -12.84
N PRO A 68 -12.11 12.79 -12.53
CA PRO A 68 -12.86 13.49 -13.53
C PRO A 68 -11.95 14.38 -14.37
N VAL A 69 -11.95 14.22 -15.68
CA VAL A 69 -11.18 15.06 -16.61
C VAL A 69 -11.70 16.51 -16.64
N LYS A 70 -12.93 16.74 -16.16
CA LYS A 70 -13.54 18.07 -15.99
C LYS A 70 -14.38 18.09 -14.72
N ALA A 71 -14.22 19.15 -13.94
CA ALA A 71 -15.05 19.42 -12.78
C ALA A 71 -16.54 19.35 -13.17
N GLY A 72 -17.29 18.40 -12.61
CA GLY A 72 -18.73 18.28 -12.79
C GLY A 72 -19.27 16.91 -13.23
N ASN A 73 -18.45 15.97 -13.64
CA ASN A 73 -18.93 14.65 -14.09
C ASN A 73 -18.26 13.48 -13.35
N TRP A 74 -18.44 13.44 -12.04
CA TRP A 74 -18.02 12.31 -11.23
C TRP A 74 -18.98 11.13 -11.45
N GLN A 75 -18.47 10.07 -12.03
CA GLN A 75 -19.17 8.79 -12.04
C GLN A 75 -18.95 8.09 -10.69
N HIS A 76 -19.77 8.44 -9.71
CA HIS A 76 -19.67 7.95 -8.33
C HIS A 76 -19.67 6.42 -8.25
N ASP A 77 -20.52 5.75 -9.04
CA ASP A 77 -20.63 4.28 -9.02
C ASP A 77 -19.36 3.60 -9.49
N GLY A 78 -18.72 4.11 -10.53
CA GLY A 78 -17.44 3.59 -11.02
C GLY A 78 -16.30 3.77 -10.01
N LEU A 79 -16.27 4.91 -9.31
CA LEU A 79 -15.31 5.20 -8.27
C LEU A 79 -15.50 4.26 -7.07
N VAL A 80 -16.72 4.11 -6.58
CA VAL A 80 -17.04 3.21 -5.45
C VAL A 80 -16.61 1.78 -5.78
N ALA A 81 -16.99 1.26 -6.96
CA ALA A 81 -16.59 -0.08 -7.39
C ALA A 81 -15.08 -0.27 -7.48
N ALA A 82 -14.33 0.76 -7.90
CA ALA A 82 -12.86 0.70 -7.93
C ALA A 82 -12.25 0.70 -6.53
N LEU A 83 -12.79 1.48 -5.61
CA LEU A 83 -12.36 1.50 -4.21
C LEU A 83 -12.64 0.17 -3.52
N GLU A 84 -13.82 -0.43 -3.72
CA GLU A 84 -14.18 -1.75 -3.20
C GLU A 84 -13.23 -2.84 -3.70
N ARG A 85 -12.93 -2.86 -5.01
CA ARG A 85 -11.93 -3.79 -5.56
C ARG A 85 -10.56 -3.62 -4.92
N LYS A 86 -10.13 -2.39 -4.64
CA LYS A 86 -8.86 -2.11 -3.97
C LYS A 86 -8.86 -2.61 -2.53
N VAL A 87 -9.96 -2.50 -1.81
CA VAL A 87 -10.11 -3.08 -0.48
C VAL A 87 -9.89 -4.59 -0.51
N VAL A 88 -10.54 -5.30 -1.45
CA VAL A 88 -10.36 -6.76 -1.62
C VAL A 88 -8.90 -7.12 -1.93
N GLU A 89 -8.22 -6.35 -2.80
CA GLU A 89 -6.80 -6.57 -3.09
C GLU A 89 -5.92 -6.41 -1.83
N ILE A 90 -6.19 -5.38 -1.02
CA ILE A 90 -5.46 -5.12 0.23
C ILE A 90 -5.69 -6.26 1.23
N GLU A 91 -6.91 -6.73 1.39
CA GLU A 91 -7.24 -7.85 2.28
C GLU A 91 -6.53 -9.15 1.85
N ALA A 92 -6.50 -9.44 0.54
CA ALA A 92 -5.76 -10.57 0.01
C ALA A 92 -4.25 -10.45 0.26
N MET A 93 -3.69 -9.23 0.13
CA MET A 93 -2.28 -8.96 0.43
C MET A 93 -1.99 -9.11 1.93
N GLN A 94 -2.85 -8.61 2.80
CA GLN A 94 -2.73 -8.77 4.26
C GLN A 94 -2.72 -10.24 4.66
N LYS A 95 -3.62 -11.05 4.09
CA LYS A 95 -3.66 -12.50 4.31
C LYS A 95 -2.34 -13.15 3.91
N ARG A 96 -1.84 -12.85 2.70
CA ARG A 96 -0.57 -13.38 2.21
C ARG A 96 0.61 -12.98 3.09
N LEU A 97 0.68 -11.72 3.51
CA LEU A 97 1.73 -11.24 4.41
C LEU A 97 1.68 -11.92 5.77
N LYS A 98 0.48 -12.18 6.29
CA LYS A 98 0.29 -12.92 7.55
C LYS A 98 0.79 -14.36 7.42
N GLU A 99 0.49 -15.04 6.32
CA GLU A 99 0.96 -16.40 6.03
C GLU A 99 2.49 -16.43 5.87
N ASN A 100 3.06 -15.51 5.11
CA ASN A 100 4.51 -15.38 4.94
C ASN A 100 5.23 -15.14 6.29
N LYS A 101 4.68 -14.26 7.12
CA LYS A 101 5.20 -14.00 8.46
C LYS A 101 5.19 -15.28 9.32
N ALA A 102 4.11 -16.03 9.29
CA ALA A 102 3.99 -17.30 10.02
C ALA A 102 5.05 -18.31 9.57
N GLN A 103 5.28 -18.44 8.25
CA GLN A 103 6.33 -19.31 7.71
C GLN A 103 7.73 -18.88 8.16
N LEU A 104 8.04 -17.59 8.17
CA LEU A 104 9.31 -17.07 8.64
C LEU A 104 9.53 -17.35 10.13
N LEU A 105 8.48 -17.23 10.96
CA LEU A 105 8.54 -17.56 12.38
C LEU A 105 8.81 -19.05 12.62
N VAL A 106 8.18 -19.93 11.82
CA VAL A 106 8.47 -21.38 11.86
C VAL A 106 9.92 -21.65 11.46
N ALA A 107 10.44 -20.98 10.45
CA ALA A 107 11.84 -21.11 10.04
C ALA A 107 12.80 -20.68 11.15
N ILE A 108 12.55 -19.52 11.77
CA ILE A 108 13.34 -19.00 12.88
C ILE A 108 13.35 -19.98 14.05
N ASP A 109 12.16 -20.46 14.46
CA ASP A 109 12.02 -21.42 15.55
C ASP A 109 12.76 -22.73 15.23
N SER A 110 12.62 -23.24 14.01
CA SER A 110 13.30 -24.45 13.55
C SER A 110 14.83 -24.32 13.57
N ILE A 111 15.36 -23.15 13.24
CA ILE A 111 16.81 -22.90 13.28
C ILE A 111 17.30 -22.78 14.72
N ARG A 112 16.54 -22.10 15.58
CA ARG A 112 16.91 -21.89 16.99
C ARG A 112 16.87 -23.19 17.81
N ASN A 113 15.83 -24.00 17.57
CA ASN A 113 15.58 -25.23 18.32
C ASN A 113 16.04 -26.49 17.58
N ARG A 114 16.96 -26.34 16.61
CA ARG A 114 17.51 -27.47 15.86
C ARG A 114 18.26 -28.42 16.82
N PRO A 115 18.09 -29.75 16.68
CA PRO A 115 18.86 -30.69 17.43
C PRO A 115 20.34 -30.56 17.10
N THR A 116 21.19 -30.46 18.14
CA THR A 116 22.65 -30.29 17.99
C THR A 116 23.37 -31.55 17.49
N GLU A 117 22.69 -32.69 17.59
CA GLU A 117 23.24 -34.02 17.22
C GLU A 117 23.12 -34.33 15.70
N LEU A 118 22.37 -33.53 14.96
CA LEU A 118 22.20 -33.72 13.52
C LEU A 118 23.38 -33.14 12.73
N ASN A 119 23.85 -33.86 11.71
CA ASN A 119 24.82 -33.32 10.76
C ASN A 119 24.18 -32.20 9.84
N CYS A 120 25.03 -31.47 9.10
CA CYS A 120 24.54 -30.32 8.30
C CYS A 120 23.45 -30.70 7.30
N SER A 121 23.53 -31.86 6.64
CA SER A 121 22.54 -32.32 5.67
C SER A 121 21.19 -32.66 6.31
N GLU A 122 21.24 -33.32 7.47
CA GLU A 122 20.06 -33.69 8.25
C GLU A 122 19.38 -32.46 8.85
N ARG A 123 20.16 -31.47 9.31
CA ARG A 123 19.63 -30.18 9.80
C ARG A 123 18.85 -29.44 8.70
N THR A 124 19.43 -29.37 7.51
CA THR A 124 18.78 -28.72 6.36
C THR A 124 17.48 -29.42 6.02
N ARG A 125 17.49 -30.76 5.94
CA ARG A 125 16.30 -31.57 5.64
C ARG A 125 15.22 -31.39 6.71
N TRP A 126 15.60 -31.36 7.99
CA TRP A 126 14.69 -31.17 9.11
C TRP A 126 13.99 -29.79 9.09
N VAL A 127 14.73 -28.72 8.77
CA VAL A 127 14.16 -27.36 8.61
C VAL A 127 13.22 -27.32 7.41
N MET A 128 13.65 -27.90 6.28
CA MET A 128 12.83 -27.91 5.04
C MET A 128 11.53 -28.70 5.20
N ASP A 129 11.56 -29.81 5.95
CA ASP A 129 10.35 -30.60 6.20
C ASP A 129 9.34 -29.84 7.06
N ARG A 130 9.79 -29.03 8.01
CA ARG A 130 8.93 -28.15 8.81
C ARG A 130 8.35 -27.00 8.02
N LEU A 131 9.09 -26.43 7.07
CA LEU A 131 8.60 -25.38 6.20
C LEU A 131 7.54 -25.87 5.20
N ARG A 132 7.59 -27.15 4.84
CA ARG A 132 6.58 -27.77 3.94
C ARG A 132 5.26 -28.06 4.64
N LYS A 133 5.23 -28.21 5.96
CA LYS A 133 4.00 -28.41 6.71
C LYS A 133 3.31 -27.07 6.89
N PRO A 134 2.01 -26.94 6.58
CA PRO A 134 1.29 -25.70 6.88
C PRO A 134 1.39 -25.44 8.38
N ALA A 135 1.72 -24.21 8.74
CA ALA A 135 1.87 -23.79 10.12
C ALA A 135 0.57 -24.08 10.88
N ALA A 136 0.59 -25.06 11.76
CA ALA A 136 -0.47 -25.23 12.74
C ALA A 136 -0.50 -23.97 13.60
N VAL A 137 -1.61 -23.24 13.54
CA VAL A 137 -1.83 -22.09 14.42
C VAL A 137 -1.70 -22.60 15.86
N PRO A 138 -0.79 -22.08 16.68
CA PRO A 138 -0.72 -22.50 18.07
C PRO A 138 -2.03 -22.06 18.73
N ILE A 139 -2.86 -23.02 19.08
CA ILE A 139 -4.02 -22.80 19.93
C ILE A 139 -3.45 -22.29 21.27
N ARG A 140 -3.65 -20.99 21.54
CA ARG A 140 -3.37 -20.42 22.87
C ARG A 140 -4.09 -21.28 23.90
N GLY A 141 -3.36 -22.08 24.61
CA GLY A 141 -3.86 -22.83 25.76
C GLY A 141 -4.50 -21.85 26.73
N LYS A 142 -5.79 -22.02 26.99
CA LYS A 142 -6.49 -21.36 28.09
C LYS A 142 -5.74 -21.69 29.38
N GLY A 143 -5.12 -20.68 29.97
CA GLY A 143 -4.55 -20.78 31.31
C GLY A 143 -5.60 -21.29 32.29
N ARG A 144 -5.40 -22.45 32.84
CA ARG A 144 -6.11 -22.93 34.00
C ARG A 144 -5.90 -21.94 35.15
N ARG A 145 -6.91 -21.19 35.48
CA ARG A 145 -6.99 -20.54 36.79
C ARG A 145 -7.13 -21.67 37.82
N THR A 146 -6.11 -21.99 38.52
CA THR A 146 -6.21 -22.74 39.79
C THR A 146 -6.79 -21.80 40.83
N ALA A 147 -7.98 -22.07 41.23
CA ALA A 147 -8.56 -21.48 42.43
C ALA A 147 -7.79 -22.02 43.66
N ALA A 148 -7.10 -21.14 44.37
CA ALA A 148 -6.59 -21.44 45.70
C ALA A 148 -7.71 -21.14 46.70
N LYS A 149 -7.87 -22.08 47.57
CA LYS A 149 -8.80 -22.10 48.72
C LYS A 149 -8.27 -21.18 49.83
#